data_e6ad1abe0b131a02af93599fb29136af
#
_entry.id   e6ad1abe0b131a02af93599fb29136af
#
_cell.length_a   1.000
_cell.length_b   1.000
_cell.length_c   1.000
_cell.angle_alpha   90.00
_cell.angle_beta   90.00
_cell.angle_gamma   90.00
#
_symmetry.space_group_name_H-M   'P 1'
#
loop_
_entity.id
_entity.type
_entity.pdbx_description
1 polymer ?
#
loop_
_entity_poly.entity_id
_entity_poly.type
_entity_poly.pdbx_seq_one_letter_code
_entity_poly.pdbx_strand_id
1 'polypeptide(L)'
;MRWQAAIKLMLWTALVTAILTSLYWITTYDLLDKPATASTGGSEWRPEEAADRRTGLAIAIPVQGIKPSELTNSWDQSRAEGRLHRAIDIPAPVGTPVLAAMDGRIEKLFNSDRGGLTIYQRADDGRLMLYYAHLQGYRRGLTEGQKVMRGQVIATVGASGNADPAFPHLHFQMLETAPGSPWNAGEPINPYPLLAGKRAPR
;
A
#
# COMPACT_ATOMS: atom_id res chain seq x y z
N MET A 1 8.39 -60.11 -20.79
CA MET A 1 8.15 -58.96 -21.75
C MET A 1 6.95 -58.11 -21.39
N ARG A 2 5.89 -58.57 -20.72
CA ARG A 2 4.67 -57.78 -20.41
C ARG A 2 4.86 -56.72 -19.31
N TRP A 3 5.76 -56.92 -18.36
CA TRP A 3 5.97 -55.99 -17.22
C TRP A 3 6.72 -54.70 -17.61
N GLN A 4 7.63 -54.74 -18.55
CA GLN A 4 8.34 -53.54 -19.04
C GLN A 4 7.45 -52.60 -19.81
N ALA A 5 6.43 -53.11 -20.48
CA ALA A 5 5.42 -52.27 -21.17
C ALA A 5 4.51 -51.53 -20.19
N ALA A 6 4.12 -52.18 -19.07
CA ALA A 6 3.30 -51.57 -18.04
C ALA A 6 4.04 -50.46 -17.28
N ILE A 7 5.31 -50.62 -16.97
CA ILE A 7 6.16 -49.61 -16.32
C ILE A 7 6.35 -48.39 -17.23
N LYS A 8 6.60 -48.62 -18.54
CA LYS A 8 6.74 -47.54 -19.51
C LYS A 8 5.44 -46.74 -19.65
N LEU A 9 4.30 -47.41 -19.63
CA LEU A 9 2.97 -46.74 -19.71
C LEU A 9 2.72 -45.92 -18.44
N MET A 10 3.00 -46.40 -17.26
CA MET A 10 2.86 -45.66 -15.99
C MET A 10 3.79 -44.45 -15.92
N LEU A 11 5.02 -44.56 -16.35
CA LEU A 11 5.95 -43.43 -16.39
C LEU A 11 5.51 -42.37 -17.42
N TRP A 12 4.95 -42.80 -18.55
CA TRP A 12 4.45 -41.89 -19.59
C TRP A 12 3.20 -41.14 -19.14
N THR A 13 2.26 -41.81 -18.48
CA THR A 13 1.07 -41.16 -17.92
C THR A 13 1.42 -40.18 -16.79
N ALA A 14 2.37 -40.52 -15.91
CA ALA A 14 2.83 -39.61 -14.86
C ALA A 14 3.51 -38.36 -15.45
N LEU A 15 4.33 -38.50 -16.49
CA LEU A 15 4.99 -37.39 -17.17
C LEU A 15 3.97 -36.46 -17.87
N VAL A 16 3.02 -37.03 -18.60
CA VAL A 16 1.96 -36.26 -19.29
C VAL A 16 1.09 -35.51 -18.28
N THR A 17 0.71 -36.14 -17.17
CA THR A 17 -0.07 -35.49 -16.11
C THR A 17 0.71 -34.35 -15.46
N ALA A 18 2.01 -34.51 -15.20
CA ALA A 18 2.84 -33.44 -14.63
C ALA A 18 2.99 -32.25 -15.58
N ILE A 19 3.13 -32.52 -16.90
CA ILE A 19 3.21 -31.45 -17.92
C ILE A 19 1.86 -30.70 -18.03
N LEU A 20 0.74 -31.42 -18.05
CA LEU A 20 -0.59 -30.80 -18.15
C LEU A 20 -0.95 -29.99 -16.89
N THR A 21 -0.58 -30.47 -15.70
CA THR A 21 -0.78 -29.68 -14.48
C THR A 21 0.12 -28.44 -14.44
N SER A 22 1.37 -28.53 -14.87
CA SER A 22 2.26 -27.37 -14.97
C SER A 22 1.75 -26.33 -15.98
N LEU A 23 1.28 -26.76 -17.15
CA LEU A 23 0.68 -25.88 -18.15
C LEU A 23 -0.63 -25.23 -17.63
N TYR A 24 -1.46 -25.99 -16.92
CA TYR A 24 -2.68 -25.45 -16.30
C TYR A 24 -2.35 -24.37 -15.26
N TRP A 25 -1.33 -24.58 -14.42
CA TRP A 25 -0.90 -23.58 -13.46
C TRP A 25 -0.28 -22.35 -14.11
N ILE A 26 0.54 -22.51 -15.16
CA ILE A 26 1.12 -21.38 -15.90
C ILE A 26 0.02 -20.53 -16.56
N THR A 27 -0.95 -21.16 -17.22
CA THR A 27 -2.05 -20.42 -17.88
C THR A 27 -3.01 -19.77 -16.90
N THR A 28 -3.26 -20.38 -15.74
CA THR A 28 -4.09 -19.76 -14.69
C THR A 28 -3.36 -18.64 -13.97
N TYR A 29 -2.04 -18.74 -13.78
CA TYR A 29 -1.24 -17.65 -13.20
C TYR A 29 -1.19 -16.44 -14.14
N ASP A 30 -0.97 -16.64 -15.45
CA ASP A 30 -0.96 -15.54 -16.43
C ASP A 30 -2.34 -14.84 -16.57
N LEU A 31 -3.45 -15.58 -16.34
CA LEU A 31 -4.79 -15.00 -16.36
C LEU A 31 -5.14 -14.23 -15.09
N LEU A 32 -4.52 -14.59 -13.95
CA LEU A 32 -4.75 -13.91 -12.66
C LEU A 32 -3.82 -12.71 -12.43
N ASP A 33 -2.68 -12.65 -13.11
CA ASP A 33 -1.71 -11.55 -13.03
C ASP A 33 -1.88 -10.49 -14.15
N LYS A 34 -2.82 -10.67 -15.08
CA LYS A 34 -3.20 -9.54 -15.93
C LYS A 34 -3.85 -8.48 -15.06
N PRO A 35 -3.27 -7.27 -14.99
CA PRO A 35 -3.99 -6.15 -14.39
C PRO A 35 -5.34 -6.07 -15.09
N ALA A 36 -6.42 -6.08 -14.32
CA ALA A 36 -7.76 -5.91 -14.87
C ALA A 36 -7.72 -4.70 -15.81
N THR A 37 -7.91 -4.95 -17.10
CA THR A 37 -8.11 -3.87 -18.07
C THR A 37 -9.37 -3.17 -17.62
N ALA A 38 -9.19 -1.99 -17.01
CA ALA A 38 -10.27 -1.17 -16.49
C ALA A 38 -11.29 -0.96 -17.60
N SER A 39 -12.50 -1.43 -17.34
CA SER A 39 -13.69 -1.11 -18.12
C SER A 39 -13.80 0.42 -18.23
N THR A 40 -13.77 0.91 -19.43
CA THR A 40 -14.01 2.30 -19.83
C THR A 40 -15.35 2.78 -19.28
N GLY A 41 -15.32 3.64 -18.24
CA GLY A 41 -16.56 4.25 -17.70
C GLY A 41 -16.41 5.00 -16.39
N GLY A 42 -15.23 5.07 -15.78
CA GLY A 42 -14.96 5.91 -14.60
C GLY A 42 -13.84 6.90 -14.92
N SER A 43 -13.90 8.09 -14.39
CA SER A 43 -12.88 9.12 -14.53
C SER A 43 -11.51 8.50 -14.36
N GLU A 44 -10.74 8.48 -15.44
CA GLU A 44 -9.38 7.94 -15.47
C GLU A 44 -8.57 8.66 -14.38
N TRP A 45 -8.17 7.90 -13.35
CA TRP A 45 -7.31 8.45 -12.30
C TRP A 45 -5.98 8.87 -12.94
N ARG A 46 -5.73 10.18 -12.99
CA ARG A 46 -4.48 10.74 -13.52
C ARG A 46 -3.56 11.07 -12.36
N PRO A 47 -2.38 10.42 -12.28
CA PRO A 47 -1.38 10.74 -11.24
C PRO A 47 -1.00 12.23 -11.19
N GLU A 48 -1.14 12.90 -12.33
CA GLU A 48 -0.78 14.32 -12.52
C GLU A 48 -1.69 15.30 -11.78
N GLU A 49 -2.94 14.92 -11.46
CA GLU A 49 -3.90 15.81 -10.78
C GLU A 49 -3.63 15.94 -9.27
N ALA A 50 -2.86 15.01 -8.69
CA ALA A 50 -2.49 15.02 -7.27
C ALA A 50 -1.13 15.67 -6.99
N ALA A 51 -0.43 16.13 -8.03
CA ALA A 51 0.85 16.79 -7.86
C ALA A 51 0.66 18.19 -7.26
N ASP A 52 1.22 18.45 -6.09
CA ASP A 52 1.36 19.83 -5.59
C ASP A 52 2.42 20.56 -6.43
N ARG A 53 1.98 21.21 -7.48
CA ARG A 53 2.83 22.00 -8.37
C ARG A 53 3.56 23.16 -7.67
N ARG A 54 3.20 23.49 -6.42
CA ARG A 54 3.76 24.63 -5.67
C ARG A 54 4.92 24.24 -4.77
N THR A 55 4.99 22.98 -4.34
CA THR A 55 6.09 22.46 -3.49
C THR A 55 7.07 21.59 -4.23
N GLY A 56 6.77 21.23 -5.48
CA GLY A 56 7.55 20.23 -6.23
C GLY A 56 7.38 18.79 -5.70
N LEU A 57 6.60 18.59 -4.64
CA LEU A 57 6.30 17.28 -4.08
C LEU A 57 5.10 16.67 -4.81
N ALA A 58 5.36 15.63 -5.57
CA ALA A 58 4.31 14.83 -6.20
C ALA A 58 3.77 13.81 -5.18
N ILE A 59 2.65 14.13 -4.52
CA ILE A 59 1.99 13.25 -3.54
C ILE A 59 0.60 12.82 -4.01
N ALA A 60 0.23 11.56 -3.77
CA ALA A 60 -1.10 11.03 -4.01
C ALA A 60 -1.84 10.76 -2.69
N ILE A 61 -3.16 10.87 -2.70
CA ILE A 61 -3.98 10.41 -1.58
C ILE A 61 -3.79 8.89 -1.46
N PRO A 62 -3.37 8.39 -0.28
CA PRO A 62 -2.95 6.99 -0.13
C PRO A 62 -4.12 5.98 0.00
N VAL A 63 -5.34 6.38 -0.32
CA VAL A 63 -6.52 5.49 -0.35
C VAL A 63 -7.23 5.66 -1.68
N GLN A 64 -7.44 4.56 -2.38
CA GLN A 64 -8.08 4.56 -3.68
C GLN A 64 -9.51 5.12 -3.62
N GLY A 65 -9.85 6.00 -4.57
CA GLY A 65 -11.20 6.55 -4.73
C GLY A 65 -11.51 7.75 -3.83
N ILE A 66 -10.68 8.08 -2.86
CA ILE A 66 -10.87 9.26 -1.98
C ILE A 66 -10.43 10.53 -2.70
N LYS A 67 -11.28 11.56 -2.63
CA LYS A 67 -11.02 12.89 -3.22
C LYS A 67 -10.43 13.84 -2.18
N PRO A 68 -9.70 14.89 -2.58
CA PRO A 68 -9.18 15.91 -1.67
C PRO A 68 -10.25 16.58 -0.78
N SER A 69 -11.48 16.75 -1.29
CA SER A 69 -12.61 17.33 -0.55
C SER A 69 -13.17 16.42 0.54
N GLU A 70 -12.88 15.12 0.50
CA GLU A 70 -13.34 14.13 1.48
C GLU A 70 -12.36 13.95 2.65
N LEU A 71 -11.16 14.55 2.54
CA LEU A 71 -10.17 14.49 3.59
C LEU A 71 -10.53 15.42 4.75
N THR A 72 -10.33 14.91 5.97
CA THR A 72 -10.50 15.68 7.21
C THR A 72 -9.16 15.94 7.85
N ASN A 73 -8.93 17.17 8.32
CA ASN A 73 -7.74 17.51 9.09
C ASN A 73 -7.88 16.99 10.53
N SER A 74 -7.36 15.81 10.81
CA SER A 74 -7.31 15.22 12.13
C SER A 74 -5.95 15.40 12.84
N TRP A 75 -5.06 16.23 12.30
CA TRP A 75 -3.67 16.41 12.75
C TRP A 75 -3.52 16.74 14.23
N ASP A 76 -4.31 17.69 14.73
CA ASP A 76 -4.22 18.17 16.12
C ASP A 76 -5.27 17.52 17.03
N GLN A 77 -5.95 16.45 16.59
CA GLN A 77 -6.87 15.73 17.46
C GLN A 77 -6.15 15.13 18.65
N SER A 78 -6.75 15.31 19.82
CA SER A 78 -6.28 14.69 21.06
C SER A 78 -6.51 13.18 21.00
N ARG A 79 -5.52 12.41 21.43
CA ARG A 79 -5.58 10.96 21.62
C ARG A 79 -5.47 10.64 23.11
N ALA A 80 -5.62 9.37 23.44
CA ALA A 80 -5.42 8.92 24.83
C ALA A 80 -4.08 9.40 25.39
N GLU A 81 -4.02 9.64 26.70
CA GLU A 81 -2.83 10.11 27.43
C GLU A 81 -2.35 11.51 27.02
N GLY A 82 -3.23 12.37 26.49
CA GLY A 82 -2.90 13.75 26.12
C GLY A 82 -1.98 13.90 24.90
N ARG A 83 -1.73 12.83 24.17
CA ARG A 83 -0.93 12.89 22.93
C ARG A 83 -1.73 13.53 21.80
N LEU A 84 -1.05 14.22 20.90
CA LEU A 84 -1.64 14.68 19.66
C LEU A 84 -1.55 13.57 18.59
N HIS A 85 -2.49 13.57 17.67
CA HIS A 85 -2.58 12.56 16.61
C HIS A 85 -1.37 12.56 15.67
N ARG A 86 -0.95 13.73 15.21
CA ARG A 86 0.20 13.95 14.32
C ARG A 86 0.18 13.11 13.04
N ALA A 87 -1.03 12.86 12.53
CA ALA A 87 -1.34 12.12 11.33
C ALA A 87 -2.70 12.57 10.78
N ILE A 88 -3.15 11.97 9.71
CA ILE A 88 -4.56 12.03 9.30
C ILE A 88 -5.14 10.63 9.25
N ASP A 89 -6.40 10.51 9.65
CA ASP A 89 -7.19 9.30 9.46
C ASP A 89 -8.06 9.48 8.22
N ILE A 90 -7.97 8.53 7.31
CA ILE A 90 -8.72 8.51 6.04
C ILE A 90 -9.71 7.34 6.11
N PRO A 91 -10.99 7.60 6.43
CA PRO A 91 -12.00 6.56 6.53
C PRO A 91 -12.24 5.89 5.17
N ALA A 92 -12.27 4.58 5.15
CA ALA A 92 -12.62 3.78 3.99
C ALA A 92 -13.02 2.36 4.41
N PRO A 93 -13.86 1.65 3.64
CA PRO A 93 -14.22 0.27 3.93
C PRO A 93 -12.99 -0.64 4.01
N VAL A 94 -13.07 -1.68 4.86
CA VAL A 94 -12.05 -2.74 4.91
C VAL A 94 -11.87 -3.34 3.53
N GLY A 95 -10.61 -3.55 3.12
CA GLY A 95 -10.27 -4.07 1.79
C GLY A 95 -10.05 -3.01 0.72
N THR A 96 -10.38 -1.72 0.98
CA THR A 96 -10.07 -0.64 0.04
C THR A 96 -8.57 -0.58 -0.22
N PRO A 97 -8.11 -0.50 -1.48
CA PRO A 97 -6.69 -0.44 -1.78
C PRO A 97 -5.98 0.77 -1.16
N VAL A 98 -4.84 0.51 -0.52
CA VAL A 98 -3.90 1.52 -0.04
C VAL A 98 -2.79 1.69 -1.07
N LEU A 99 -2.53 2.95 -1.43
CA LEU A 99 -1.60 3.34 -2.49
C LEU A 99 -0.32 3.95 -1.90
N ALA A 100 0.81 3.70 -2.53
CA ALA A 100 2.03 4.45 -2.25
C ALA A 100 1.79 5.94 -2.53
N ALA A 101 1.92 6.80 -1.53
CA ALA A 101 1.63 8.22 -1.69
C ALA A 101 2.70 8.95 -2.53
N MET A 102 3.91 8.42 -2.62
CA MET A 102 5.04 8.95 -3.39
C MET A 102 5.84 7.82 -4.04
N ASP A 103 6.72 8.17 -4.97
CA ASP A 103 7.78 7.25 -5.42
C ASP A 103 8.75 7.00 -4.27
N GLY A 104 9.28 5.78 -4.18
CA GLY A 104 10.18 5.43 -3.09
C GLY A 104 10.40 3.94 -2.92
N ARG A 105 10.72 3.55 -1.70
CA ARG A 105 11.03 2.16 -1.35
C ARG A 105 10.33 1.76 -0.05
N ILE A 106 9.86 0.53 0.02
CA ILE A 106 9.38 -0.06 1.27
C ILE A 106 10.58 -0.23 2.20
N GLU A 107 10.60 0.54 3.26
CA GLU A 107 11.70 0.53 4.23
C GLU A 107 11.49 -0.56 5.28
N LYS A 108 10.23 -0.68 5.78
CA LYS A 108 9.88 -1.64 6.82
C LYS A 108 8.44 -2.10 6.69
N LEU A 109 8.23 -3.41 6.85
CA LEU A 109 6.93 -4.03 7.11
C LEU A 109 6.91 -4.42 8.59
N PHE A 110 5.96 -3.88 9.36
CA PHE A 110 5.96 -4.03 10.80
C PHE A 110 4.55 -4.30 11.34
N ASN A 111 4.49 -4.97 12.47
CA ASN A 111 3.25 -5.19 13.20
C ASN A 111 3.44 -4.78 14.66
N SER A 112 2.54 -3.98 15.20
CA SER A 112 2.57 -3.49 16.56
C SER A 112 1.18 -3.47 17.18
N ASP A 113 1.11 -3.45 18.52
CA ASP A 113 -0.15 -3.40 19.25
C ASP A 113 -0.98 -2.15 18.93
N ARG A 114 -0.31 -1.02 18.64
CA ARG A 114 -0.99 0.24 18.30
C ARG A 114 -1.34 0.35 16.83
N GLY A 115 -0.35 0.27 15.97
CA GLY A 115 -0.54 0.48 14.54
C GLY A 115 -1.11 -0.73 13.80
N GLY A 116 -1.10 -1.91 14.43
CA GLY A 116 -1.40 -3.16 13.75
C GLY A 116 -0.39 -3.43 12.62
N LEU A 117 -0.85 -3.96 11.52
CA LEU A 117 -0.03 -4.11 10.31
C LEU A 117 0.28 -2.74 9.72
N THR A 118 1.56 -2.45 9.50
CA THR A 118 2.04 -1.14 9.08
C THR A 118 3.10 -1.24 8.00
N ILE A 119 3.17 -0.18 7.18
CA ILE A 119 4.23 0.02 6.19
C ILE A 119 4.94 1.32 6.51
N TYR A 120 6.27 1.29 6.47
CA TYR A 120 7.11 2.47 6.38
C TYR A 120 7.70 2.51 4.96
N GLN A 121 7.43 3.59 4.26
CA GLN A 121 7.94 3.84 2.91
C GLN A 121 8.86 5.06 2.96
N ARG A 122 10.09 4.91 2.52
CA ARG A 122 11.01 6.05 2.35
C ARG A 122 10.83 6.62 0.96
N ALA A 123 10.61 7.92 0.85
CA ALA A 123 10.59 8.61 -0.43
C ALA A 123 11.97 8.56 -1.11
N ASP A 124 12.01 8.68 -2.43
CA ASP A 124 13.25 8.55 -3.22
C ASP A 124 14.31 9.61 -2.88
N ASP A 125 13.89 10.79 -2.41
CA ASP A 125 14.81 11.85 -1.95
C ASP A 125 15.44 11.55 -0.57
N GLY A 126 14.97 10.51 0.11
CA GLY A 126 15.41 10.08 1.44
C GLY A 126 14.99 10.99 2.59
N ARG A 127 14.29 12.09 2.32
CA ARG A 127 13.93 13.12 3.31
C ARG A 127 12.59 12.92 3.97
N LEU A 128 11.75 12.06 3.41
CA LEU A 128 10.43 11.76 3.93
C LEU A 128 10.29 10.27 4.23
N MET A 129 9.68 9.98 5.37
CA MET A 129 9.18 8.66 5.71
C MET A 129 7.65 8.75 5.75
N LEU A 130 7.00 7.86 5.00
CA LEU A 130 5.56 7.73 4.91
C LEU A 130 5.14 6.50 5.71
N TYR A 131 4.21 6.68 6.64
CA TYR A 131 3.73 5.63 7.53
C TYR A 131 2.26 5.37 7.27
N TYR A 132 1.95 4.10 7.05
CA TYR A 132 0.62 3.59 6.79
C TYR A 132 0.28 2.57 7.86
N ALA A 133 -0.82 2.75 8.59
CA ALA A 133 -1.19 1.85 9.69
C ALA A 133 -2.64 1.39 9.64
N HIS A 134 -3.00 0.48 10.54
CA HIS A 134 -4.29 -0.20 10.66
C HIS A 134 -4.66 -1.03 9.42
N LEU A 135 -3.64 -1.52 8.68
CA LEU A 135 -3.84 -2.26 7.45
C LEU A 135 -4.53 -3.61 7.69
N GLN A 136 -5.32 -4.06 6.73
CA GLN A 136 -5.86 -5.42 6.71
C GLN A 136 -4.78 -6.42 6.30
N GLY A 137 -3.98 -6.07 5.31
CA GLY A 137 -2.91 -6.90 4.78
C GLY A 137 -2.06 -6.17 3.76
N TYR A 138 -0.86 -6.67 3.54
CA TYR A 138 0.04 -6.17 2.50
C TYR A 138 -0.36 -6.74 1.13
N ARG A 139 -0.07 -6.01 0.06
CA ARG A 139 -0.15 -6.55 -1.29
C ARG A 139 0.70 -7.82 -1.39
N ARG A 140 0.16 -8.86 -2.03
CA ARG A 140 0.89 -10.12 -2.24
C ARG A 140 2.25 -9.84 -2.89
N GLY A 141 3.31 -10.42 -2.32
CA GLY A 141 4.69 -10.25 -2.80
C GLY A 141 5.32 -8.90 -2.50
N LEU A 142 4.71 -8.05 -1.65
CA LEU A 142 5.39 -6.84 -1.15
C LEU A 142 6.51 -7.24 -0.19
N THR A 143 7.70 -6.68 -0.39
CA THR A 143 8.89 -6.97 0.43
C THR A 143 9.60 -5.69 0.84
N GLU A 144 10.32 -5.74 1.96
CA GLU A 144 11.25 -4.68 2.36
C GLU A 144 12.34 -4.51 1.29
N GLY A 145 12.76 -3.28 1.06
CA GLY A 145 13.70 -2.90 0.00
C GLY A 145 13.07 -2.72 -1.38
N GLN A 146 11.83 -3.16 -1.60
CA GLN A 146 11.16 -3.06 -2.89
C GLN A 146 10.88 -1.60 -3.26
N LYS A 147 11.23 -1.20 -4.49
CA LYS A 147 10.80 0.08 -5.06
C LYS A 147 9.31 0.07 -5.37
N VAL A 148 8.66 1.17 -5.10
CA VAL A 148 7.24 1.41 -5.39
C VAL A 148 7.07 2.77 -6.05
N MET A 149 6.14 2.85 -6.98
CA MET A 149 5.76 4.11 -7.64
C MET A 149 4.54 4.71 -6.95
N ARG A 150 4.45 6.04 -6.96
CA ARG A 150 3.26 6.76 -6.51
C ARG A 150 2.00 6.20 -7.18
N GLY A 151 0.97 5.92 -6.37
CA GLY A 151 -0.28 5.33 -6.85
C GLY A 151 -0.25 3.81 -6.98
N GLN A 152 0.89 3.16 -6.79
CA GLN A 152 0.96 1.70 -6.77
C GLN A 152 0.25 1.15 -5.53
N VAL A 153 -0.58 0.12 -5.70
CA VAL A 153 -1.21 -0.59 -4.56
C VAL A 153 -0.13 -1.29 -3.74
N ILE A 154 -0.11 -1.02 -2.43
CA ILE A 154 0.86 -1.61 -1.48
C ILE A 154 0.19 -2.41 -0.36
N ALA A 155 -1.10 -2.13 -0.07
CA ALA A 155 -1.84 -2.78 1.02
C ALA A 155 -3.34 -2.62 0.81
N THR A 156 -4.12 -3.02 1.82
CA THR A 156 -5.55 -2.72 1.94
C THR A 156 -5.88 -2.13 3.31
N VAL A 157 -6.87 -1.23 3.33
CA VAL A 157 -7.41 -0.63 4.56
C VAL A 157 -7.99 -1.72 5.46
N GLY A 158 -7.76 -1.59 6.75
CA GLY A 158 -8.27 -2.49 7.76
C GLY A 158 -8.67 -1.76 9.05
N ALA A 159 -8.59 -2.49 10.14
CA ALA A 159 -8.76 -2.01 11.51
C ALA A 159 -7.84 -2.78 12.46
N SER A 160 -6.63 -3.13 12.02
CA SER A 160 -5.67 -3.85 12.85
C SER A 160 -5.05 -2.95 13.92
N GLY A 161 -4.45 -3.56 14.94
CA GLY A 161 -3.91 -2.84 16.09
C GLY A 161 -5.01 -2.32 17.00
N ASN A 162 -4.92 -1.05 17.39
CA ASN A 162 -5.89 -0.42 18.30
C ASN A 162 -6.99 0.37 17.60
N ALA A 163 -7.15 0.24 16.27
CA ALA A 163 -8.26 0.86 15.57
C ALA A 163 -9.59 0.18 15.93
N ASP A 164 -10.66 0.99 16.04
CA ASP A 164 -11.99 0.46 16.25
C ASP A 164 -12.50 -0.25 14.98
N PRO A 165 -12.85 -1.55 15.05
CA PRO A 165 -13.39 -2.28 13.89
C PRO A 165 -14.67 -1.69 13.30
N ALA A 166 -15.43 -0.91 14.07
CA ALA A 166 -16.63 -0.21 13.59
C ALA A 166 -16.30 1.01 12.70
N PHE A 167 -15.06 1.51 12.77
CA PHE A 167 -14.61 2.69 12.04
C PHE A 167 -13.30 2.42 11.31
N PRO A 168 -13.28 1.53 10.29
CA PRO A 168 -12.07 1.22 9.55
C PRO A 168 -11.55 2.45 8.81
N HIS A 169 -10.23 2.63 8.85
CA HIS A 169 -9.56 3.78 8.24
C HIS A 169 -8.08 3.48 7.97
N LEU A 170 -7.49 4.22 7.07
CA LEU A 170 -6.04 4.32 6.98
C LEU A 170 -5.57 5.44 7.92
N HIS A 171 -4.72 5.12 8.89
CA HIS A 171 -3.92 6.11 9.61
C HIS A 171 -2.67 6.41 8.79
N PHE A 172 -2.53 7.65 8.33
CA PHE A 172 -1.45 8.08 7.46
C PHE A 172 -0.64 9.21 8.10
N GLN A 173 0.68 8.98 8.25
CA GLN A 173 1.60 9.96 8.80
C GLN A 173 2.75 10.22 7.83
N MET A 174 3.23 11.45 7.80
CA MET A 174 4.47 11.84 7.14
C MET A 174 5.47 12.32 8.18
N LEU A 175 6.72 11.88 8.04
CA LEU A 175 7.81 12.28 8.91
C LEU A 175 8.91 12.91 8.05
N GLU A 176 9.36 14.09 8.43
CA GLU A 176 10.60 14.65 7.90
C GLU A 176 11.79 13.93 8.56
N THR A 177 12.73 13.46 7.76
CA THR A 177 13.87 12.67 8.22
C THR A 177 15.13 13.04 7.43
N ALA A 178 16.31 12.69 7.94
CA ALA A 178 17.54 12.82 7.17
C ALA A 178 17.81 11.53 6.35
N PRO A 179 18.44 11.64 5.18
CA PRO A 179 18.91 10.47 4.45
C PRO A 179 19.78 9.56 5.33
N GLY A 180 19.47 8.27 5.34
CA GLY A 180 20.18 7.28 6.17
C GLY A 180 19.70 7.18 7.62
N SER A 181 18.73 7.99 8.06
CA SER A 181 18.12 7.83 9.38
C SER A 181 17.40 6.50 9.51
N PRO A 182 17.27 5.94 10.74
CA PRO A 182 16.45 4.76 10.98
C PRO A 182 15.00 4.94 10.50
N TRP A 183 14.35 3.84 10.11
CA TRP A 183 12.99 3.85 9.56
C TRP A 183 11.92 4.42 10.53
N ASN A 184 12.17 4.37 11.82
CA ASN A 184 11.29 4.86 12.89
C ASN A 184 11.70 6.24 13.44
N ALA A 185 12.62 6.94 12.78
CA ALA A 185 13.06 8.28 13.15
C ALA A 185 12.49 9.35 12.24
N GLY A 186 12.23 10.53 12.77
CA GLY A 186 11.78 11.70 12.03
C GLY A 186 10.80 12.55 12.82
N GLU A 187 10.60 13.79 12.35
CA GLU A 187 9.65 14.74 12.93
C GLU A 187 8.34 14.71 12.14
N PRO A 188 7.18 14.51 12.78
CA PRO A 188 5.90 14.50 12.09
C PRO A 188 5.60 15.84 11.41
N ILE A 189 5.19 15.78 10.15
CA ILE A 189 4.69 16.92 9.38
C ILE A 189 3.24 16.69 8.96
N ASN A 190 2.44 17.76 8.94
CA ASN A 190 1.02 17.64 8.62
C ASN A 190 0.80 17.28 7.13
N PRO A 191 0.30 16.09 6.80
CA PRO A 191 0.08 15.70 5.41
C PRO A 191 -1.16 16.34 4.80
N TYR A 192 -2.11 16.82 5.61
CA TYR A 192 -3.41 17.29 5.15
C TYR A 192 -3.33 18.43 4.12
N PRO A 193 -2.54 19.52 4.33
CA PRO A 193 -2.46 20.58 3.34
C PRO A 193 -1.99 20.10 1.97
N LEU A 194 -1.00 19.19 1.95
CA LEU A 194 -0.44 18.62 0.72
C LEU A 194 -1.47 17.76 -0.01
N LEU A 195 -2.13 16.84 0.71
CA LEU A 195 -3.11 15.92 0.13
C LEU A 195 -4.42 16.61 -0.26
N ALA A 196 -4.83 17.64 0.48
CA ALA A 196 -6.04 18.42 0.19
C ALA A 196 -5.80 19.52 -0.86
N GLY A 197 -4.61 19.66 -1.43
CA GLY A 197 -4.26 20.72 -2.38
C GLY A 197 -4.37 22.13 -1.77
N LYS A 198 -4.21 22.25 -0.43
CA LYS A 198 -4.25 23.52 0.29
C LYS A 198 -2.83 24.01 0.54
N ARG A 199 -2.65 25.34 0.53
CA ARG A 199 -1.34 25.91 0.86
C ARG A 199 -1.03 25.62 2.34
N ALA A 200 0.16 25.08 2.62
CA ALA A 200 0.61 24.96 4.01
C ALA A 200 0.63 26.35 4.67
N PRO A 201 0.20 26.49 5.91
CA PRO A 201 0.38 27.76 6.64
C PRO A 201 1.88 28.07 6.71
N ARG A 202 2.22 29.34 6.48
CA ARG A 202 3.60 29.85 6.60
C ARG A 202 4.00 29.90 8.05
#